data_513f9457525578722296a7ed1075549b
#
_entry.id   513f9457525578722296a7ed1075549b
#
_cell.length_a   1.000
_cell.length_b   1.000
_cell.length_c   1.000
_cell.angle_alpha   90.00
_cell.angle_beta   90.00
_cell.angle_gamma   90.00
#
_symmetry.space_group_name_H-M   'P 1'
#
loop_
_entity.id
_entity.type
_entity.pdbx_description
1 polymer ?
#
loop_
_entity_poly.entity_id
_entity_poly.type
_entity_poly.pdbx_seq_one_letter_code
_entity_poly.pdbx_strand_id
1 'polypeptide(L)'
;MLVVIHTADFQILLLERADHPGYWQSVTGSQDPGETLQQTAVREIREETGLNAADYDLSNWQIQNRYEIYEEWSWRYPPGTVYNIEHVFGLMLPKTMPITVSPREHLDYIWLPWQEAADKVFSSSNAHAIRLLANEQKL
;
A
#
# COMPACT_ATOMS: atom_id res chain seq x y z
N MET A 1 -4.78 6.13 -1.06
CA MET A 1 -4.54 4.93 -1.89
C MET A 1 -3.65 3.98 -1.14
N LEU A 2 -4.06 2.74 -1.01
CA LEU A 2 -3.28 1.65 -0.43
C LEU A 2 -3.20 0.52 -1.45
N VAL A 3 -2.00 0.05 -1.77
CA VAL A 3 -1.81 -1.07 -2.70
C VAL A 3 -1.09 -2.19 -1.96
N VAL A 4 -1.76 -3.33 -1.80
CA VAL A 4 -1.17 -4.54 -1.23
C VAL A 4 -0.52 -5.32 -2.37
N ILE A 5 0.80 -5.41 -2.37
CA ILE A 5 1.56 -6.20 -3.35
C ILE A 5 1.84 -7.56 -2.73
N HIS A 6 1.41 -8.61 -3.43
CA HIS A 6 1.46 -9.97 -2.88
C HIS A 6 1.71 -11.01 -3.97
N THR A 7 2.16 -12.17 -3.56
CA THR A 7 2.26 -13.34 -4.44
C THR A 7 1.01 -14.20 -4.34
N ALA A 8 0.88 -15.19 -5.23
CA ALA A 8 -0.25 -16.10 -5.21
C ALA A 8 -0.30 -16.96 -3.94
N ASP A 9 0.84 -17.19 -3.28
CA ASP A 9 0.95 -17.91 -2.02
C ASP A 9 0.99 -16.98 -0.78
N PHE A 10 0.54 -15.74 -0.95
CA PHE A 10 0.36 -14.75 0.14
C PHE A 10 1.64 -14.35 0.86
N GLN A 11 2.73 -14.21 0.12
CA GLN A 11 3.85 -13.40 0.57
C GLN A 11 3.54 -11.94 0.29
N ILE A 12 3.72 -11.08 1.27
CA ILE A 12 3.33 -9.67 1.20
C ILE A 12 4.57 -8.80 1.20
N LEU A 13 4.63 -7.84 0.27
CA LEU A 13 5.70 -6.84 0.24
C LEU A 13 5.40 -5.72 1.22
N LEU A 14 6.36 -5.44 2.10
CA LEU A 14 6.32 -4.28 2.99
C LEU A 14 7.52 -3.38 2.75
N LEU A 15 7.31 -2.09 2.92
CA LEU A 15 8.31 -1.04 2.77
C LEU A 15 8.48 -0.32 4.10
N GLU A 16 9.73 -0.04 4.48
CA GLU A 16 10.04 0.70 5.70
C GLU A 16 10.08 2.20 5.40
N ARG A 17 9.38 3.01 6.18
CA ARG A 17 9.30 4.45 5.98
C ARG A 17 10.60 5.14 6.34
N ALA A 18 11.09 6.01 5.45
CA ALA A 18 12.28 6.83 5.71
C ALA A 18 12.02 7.92 6.75
N ASP A 19 10.81 8.49 6.77
CA ASP A 19 10.42 9.54 7.71
C ASP A 19 10.10 9.01 9.11
N HIS A 20 9.94 7.69 9.25
CA HIS A 20 9.65 7.05 10.52
C HIS A 20 10.23 5.63 10.54
N PRO A 21 11.55 5.48 10.78
CA PRO A 21 12.21 4.16 10.80
C PRO A 21 11.53 3.20 11.75
N GLY A 22 11.37 1.95 11.31
CA GLY A 22 10.66 0.92 12.06
C GLY A 22 9.17 0.84 11.71
N TYR A 23 8.61 1.80 10.99
CA TYR A 23 7.24 1.76 10.51
C TYR A 23 7.20 1.13 9.12
N TRP A 24 6.52 -0.01 9.01
CA TRP A 24 6.38 -0.77 7.79
C TRP A 24 4.96 -0.64 7.24
N GLN A 25 4.86 -0.66 5.91
CA GLN A 25 3.57 -0.47 5.23
C GLN A 25 3.59 -1.07 3.83
N SER A 26 2.39 -1.30 3.28
CA SER A 26 2.21 -1.51 1.84
C SER A 26 2.43 -0.20 1.09
N VAL A 27 2.35 -0.23 -0.24
CA VAL A 27 2.44 1.00 -1.06
C VAL A 27 1.29 1.93 -0.71
N THR A 28 1.59 3.20 -0.46
CA THR A 28 0.59 4.24 -0.21
C THR A 28 0.88 5.47 -1.04
N GLY A 29 -0.15 6.25 -1.32
CA GLY A 29 0.01 7.51 -2.01
C GLY A 29 -1.30 8.24 -2.20
N SER A 30 -1.21 9.48 -2.67
CA SER A 30 -2.34 10.35 -2.91
C SER A 30 -2.59 10.54 -4.39
N GLN A 31 -3.87 10.67 -4.74
CA GLN A 31 -4.29 10.94 -6.11
C GLN A 31 -3.88 12.36 -6.52
N ASP A 32 -3.19 12.48 -7.63
CA ASP A 32 -2.88 13.79 -8.22
C ASP A 32 -4.09 14.32 -8.99
N PRO A 33 -4.19 15.64 -9.17
CA PRO A 33 -5.27 16.23 -9.96
C PRO A 33 -5.33 15.63 -11.37
N GLY A 34 -6.53 15.20 -11.78
CA GLY A 34 -6.75 14.62 -13.10
C GLY A 34 -6.44 13.15 -13.23
N GLU A 35 -5.88 12.50 -12.22
CA GLU A 35 -5.64 11.05 -12.23
C GLU A 35 -6.91 10.28 -11.90
N THR A 36 -7.10 9.14 -12.56
CA THR A 36 -8.03 8.11 -12.08
C THR A 36 -7.37 7.38 -10.90
N LEU A 37 -8.17 6.64 -10.14
CA LEU A 37 -7.64 5.81 -9.04
C LEU A 37 -6.64 4.78 -9.55
N GLN A 38 -6.93 4.16 -10.70
CA GLN A 38 -6.01 3.18 -11.29
C GLN A 38 -4.69 3.83 -11.71
N GLN A 39 -4.73 5.02 -12.30
CA GLN A 39 -3.52 5.74 -12.67
C GLN A 39 -2.68 6.08 -11.44
N THR A 40 -3.31 6.46 -10.35
CA THR A 40 -2.62 6.71 -9.09
C THR A 40 -1.92 5.42 -8.59
N ALA A 41 -2.63 4.29 -8.61
CA ALA A 41 -2.07 3.02 -8.17
C ALA A 41 -0.85 2.63 -9.03
N VAL A 42 -0.96 2.74 -10.34
CA VAL A 42 0.14 2.42 -11.28
C VAL A 42 1.36 3.31 -11.01
N ARG A 43 1.14 4.62 -10.84
CA ARG A 43 2.22 5.58 -10.58
C ARG A 43 2.90 5.31 -9.25
N GLU A 44 2.14 5.12 -8.18
CA GLU A 44 2.70 4.89 -6.84
C GLU A 44 3.46 3.56 -6.76
N ILE A 45 2.96 2.51 -7.40
CA ILE A 45 3.67 1.23 -7.48
C ILE A 45 5.05 1.44 -8.14
N ARG A 46 5.09 2.17 -9.24
CA ARG A 46 6.33 2.41 -9.97
C ARG A 46 7.31 3.26 -9.16
N GLU A 47 6.83 4.34 -8.56
CA GLU A 47 7.68 5.23 -7.76
C GLU A 47 8.27 4.55 -6.54
N GLU A 48 7.48 3.72 -5.86
CA GLU A 48 7.90 3.13 -4.59
C GLU A 48 8.60 1.78 -4.74
N THR A 49 8.38 1.05 -5.83
CA THR A 49 8.93 -0.31 -6.00
C THR A 49 9.71 -0.54 -7.29
N GLY A 50 9.61 0.36 -8.25
CA GLY A 50 10.19 0.16 -9.57
C GLY A 50 9.41 -0.80 -10.46
N LEU A 51 8.32 -1.40 -9.99
CA LEU A 51 7.52 -2.36 -10.75
C LEU A 51 6.61 -1.65 -11.74
N ASN A 52 6.40 -2.30 -12.89
CA ASN A 52 5.39 -1.89 -13.86
C ASN A 52 4.14 -2.72 -13.65
N ALA A 53 3.08 -2.11 -13.10
CA ALA A 53 1.85 -2.80 -12.77
C ALA A 53 1.18 -3.44 -14.00
N ALA A 54 1.43 -2.92 -15.21
CA ALA A 54 0.88 -3.48 -16.45
C ALA A 54 1.40 -4.89 -16.76
N ASP A 55 2.53 -5.28 -16.17
CA ASP A 55 3.11 -6.62 -16.36
C ASP A 55 2.48 -7.67 -15.42
N TYR A 56 1.62 -7.23 -14.49
CA TYR A 56 1.06 -8.08 -13.44
C TYR A 56 -0.45 -7.86 -13.32
N ASP A 57 -1.06 -8.47 -12.33
CA ASP A 57 -2.51 -8.41 -12.11
C ASP A 57 -2.85 -7.37 -11.04
N LEU A 58 -3.22 -6.17 -11.49
CA LEU A 58 -3.66 -5.07 -10.64
C LEU A 58 -5.18 -5.08 -10.57
N SER A 59 -5.73 -5.11 -9.35
CA SER A 59 -7.17 -5.10 -9.14
C SER A 59 -7.58 -4.06 -8.10
N ASN A 60 -8.67 -3.35 -8.39
CA ASN A 60 -9.34 -2.48 -7.43
C ASN A 60 -10.28 -3.35 -6.60
N TRP A 61 -10.06 -3.44 -5.29
CA TRP A 61 -10.89 -4.26 -4.42
C TRP A 61 -12.24 -3.61 -4.10
N GLN A 62 -12.43 -2.36 -4.52
CA GLN A 62 -13.65 -1.58 -4.25
C GLN A 62 -13.93 -1.44 -2.76
N ILE A 63 -12.87 -1.37 -1.97
CA ILE A 63 -12.91 -1.15 -0.53
C ILE A 63 -12.42 0.26 -0.27
N GLN A 64 -13.13 0.97 0.59
CA GLN A 64 -12.76 2.31 1.03
C GLN A 64 -12.66 2.31 2.54
N ASN A 65 -11.54 2.82 3.05
CA ASN A 65 -11.35 3.06 4.47
C ASN A 65 -11.42 4.56 4.72
N ARG A 66 -12.18 4.95 5.75
CA ARG A 66 -12.25 6.33 6.17
C ARG A 66 -11.49 6.44 7.49
N TYR A 67 -10.53 7.34 7.55
CA TYR A 67 -9.77 7.55 8.76
C TYR A 67 -9.57 9.02 9.05
N GLU A 68 -9.42 9.34 10.35
CA GLU A 68 -9.19 10.70 10.82
C GLU A 68 -7.76 11.12 10.46
N ILE A 69 -7.63 12.37 10.00
CA ILE A 69 -6.33 12.94 9.69
C ILE A 69 -5.71 13.44 11.00
N TYR A 70 -4.52 12.91 11.34
CA TYR A 70 -3.80 13.38 12.51
C TYR A 70 -3.38 14.84 12.34
N GLU A 71 -3.44 15.59 13.42
CA GLU A 71 -3.12 17.03 13.43
C GLU A 71 -1.75 17.32 12.84
N GLU A 72 -0.74 16.50 13.16
CA GLU A 72 0.64 16.62 12.64
C GLU A 72 0.74 16.51 11.12
N TRP A 73 -0.26 15.90 10.45
CA TRP A 73 -0.30 15.76 8.99
C TRP A 73 -1.37 16.61 8.33
N SER A 74 -2.12 17.41 9.10
CA SER A 74 -3.24 18.21 8.58
C SER A 74 -2.80 19.25 7.53
N TRP A 75 -1.54 19.67 7.56
CA TRP A 75 -0.98 20.61 6.59
C TRP A 75 -0.96 20.09 5.16
N ARG A 76 -1.05 18.75 4.97
CA ARG A 76 -1.09 18.12 3.65
C ARG A 76 -2.44 18.26 2.97
N TYR A 77 -3.45 18.73 3.67
CA TYR A 77 -4.84 18.75 3.22
C TYR A 77 -5.40 20.16 3.28
N PRO A 78 -6.46 20.46 2.49
CA PRO A 78 -7.14 21.75 2.59
C PRO A 78 -7.64 22.01 4.01
N PRO A 79 -7.68 23.31 4.43
CA PRO A 79 -8.20 23.64 5.75
C PRO A 79 -9.60 23.08 5.99
N GLY A 80 -9.84 22.54 7.18
CA GLY A 80 -11.12 21.94 7.54
C GLY A 80 -11.28 20.47 7.16
N THR A 81 -10.29 19.88 6.50
CA THR A 81 -10.30 18.44 6.17
C THR A 81 -10.00 17.64 7.44
N VAL A 82 -10.95 16.81 7.87
CA VAL A 82 -10.85 16.01 9.11
C VAL A 82 -10.62 14.53 8.80
N TYR A 83 -11.15 14.04 7.68
CA TYR A 83 -11.08 12.65 7.28
C TYR A 83 -10.46 12.50 5.92
N ASN A 84 -9.82 11.37 5.69
CA ASN A 84 -9.34 10.96 4.38
C ASN A 84 -10.00 9.62 4.01
N ILE A 85 -10.20 9.40 2.71
CA ILE A 85 -10.72 8.14 2.19
C ILE A 85 -9.58 7.39 1.51
N GLU A 86 -9.33 6.18 1.97
CA GLU A 86 -8.31 5.31 1.43
C GLU A 86 -8.95 4.23 0.56
N HIS A 87 -8.60 4.23 -0.73
CA HIS A 87 -9.02 3.19 -1.67
C HIS A 87 -7.98 2.08 -1.69
N VAL A 88 -8.42 0.82 -1.69
CA VAL A 88 -7.56 -0.36 -1.60
C VAL A 88 -7.47 -1.07 -2.94
N PHE A 89 -6.24 -1.31 -3.37
CA PHE A 89 -5.91 -2.11 -4.55
C PHE A 89 -5.02 -3.29 -4.15
N GLY A 90 -5.01 -4.31 -4.99
CA GLY A 90 -4.05 -5.40 -4.89
C GLY A 90 -3.26 -5.55 -6.18
N LEU A 91 -1.97 -5.85 -6.06
CA LEU A 91 -1.13 -6.24 -7.19
C LEU A 91 -0.58 -7.64 -6.92
N MET A 92 -0.99 -8.60 -7.75
CA MET A 92 -0.54 -9.98 -7.62
C MET A 92 0.64 -10.25 -8.54
N LEU A 93 1.74 -10.71 -7.95
CA LEU A 93 2.95 -11.14 -8.66
C LEU A 93 3.04 -12.66 -8.67
N PRO A 94 3.69 -13.27 -9.67
CA PRO A 94 3.84 -14.72 -9.73
C PRO A 94 4.74 -15.28 -8.62
N LYS A 95 5.69 -14.47 -8.13
CA LYS A 95 6.63 -14.83 -7.07
C LYS A 95 7.22 -13.58 -6.44
N THR A 96 7.89 -13.74 -5.29
CA THR A 96 8.68 -12.67 -4.71
C THR A 96 9.82 -12.29 -5.65
N MET A 97 10.17 -11.02 -5.67
CA MET A 97 11.20 -10.51 -6.55
C MET A 97 11.93 -9.32 -5.93
N PRO A 98 13.12 -8.97 -6.43
CA PRO A 98 13.83 -7.79 -5.98
C PRO A 98 13.04 -6.53 -6.27
N ILE A 99 13.08 -5.59 -5.33
CA ILE A 99 12.38 -4.31 -5.39
C ILE A 99 13.40 -3.18 -5.34
N THR A 100 13.15 -2.12 -6.10
CA THR A 100 13.95 -0.90 -6.05
C THR A 100 13.17 0.18 -5.31
N VAL A 101 13.51 0.39 -4.06
CA VAL A 101 12.85 1.41 -3.24
C VAL A 101 13.35 2.81 -3.57
N SER A 102 12.46 3.81 -3.40
CA SER A 102 12.84 5.22 -3.50
C SER A 102 13.53 5.65 -2.21
N PRO A 103 14.83 6.00 -2.22
CA PRO A 103 15.57 6.29 -0.99
C PRO A 103 15.02 7.48 -0.19
N ARG A 104 14.28 8.37 -0.83
CA ARG A 104 13.67 9.53 -0.16
C ARG A 104 12.46 9.15 0.67
N GLU A 105 11.77 8.08 0.28
CA GLU A 105 10.50 7.67 0.88
C GLU A 105 10.65 6.43 1.74
N HIS A 106 11.52 5.50 1.33
CA HIS A 106 11.66 4.20 1.99
C HIS A 106 13.12 3.82 2.18
N LEU A 107 13.42 3.18 3.32
CA LEU A 107 14.77 2.73 3.68
C LEU A 107 15.06 1.32 3.20
N ASP A 108 14.04 0.46 3.18
CA ASP A 108 14.21 -0.97 2.94
C ASP A 108 12.89 -1.61 2.54
N TYR A 109 12.94 -2.85 2.09
CA TYR A 109 11.76 -3.67 1.83
C TYR A 109 11.96 -5.08 2.36
N ILE A 110 10.82 -5.78 2.58
CA ILE A 110 10.82 -7.16 3.04
C ILE A 110 9.60 -7.89 2.47
N TRP A 111 9.77 -9.18 2.18
CA TRP A 111 8.66 -10.08 1.86
C TRP A 111 8.37 -10.95 3.07
N LEU A 112 7.12 -10.97 3.52
CA LEU A 112 6.69 -11.74 4.68
C LEU A 112 5.43 -12.53 4.38
N PRO A 113 5.24 -13.70 5.01
CA PRO A 113 3.94 -14.37 5.01
C PRO A 113 2.87 -13.40 5.53
N TRP A 114 1.64 -13.55 5.03
CA TRP A 114 0.59 -12.57 5.31
C TRP A 114 0.32 -12.36 6.81
N GLN A 115 0.40 -13.41 7.64
CA GLN A 115 0.19 -13.27 9.08
C GLN A 115 1.22 -12.34 9.72
N GLU A 116 2.49 -12.56 9.39
CA GLU A 116 3.58 -11.73 9.89
C GLU A 116 3.51 -10.31 9.35
N ALA A 117 3.14 -10.16 8.06
CA ALA A 117 2.98 -8.86 7.44
C ALA A 117 1.86 -8.06 8.12
N ALA A 118 0.71 -8.69 8.37
CA ALA A 118 -0.42 -8.03 9.04
C ALA A 118 -0.06 -7.55 10.45
N ASP A 119 0.77 -8.32 11.15
CA ASP A 119 1.22 -7.94 12.50
C ASP A 119 2.29 -6.85 12.48
N LYS A 120 3.06 -6.75 11.39
CA LYS A 120 4.19 -5.83 11.28
C LYS A 120 3.81 -4.42 10.84
N VAL A 121 2.77 -4.27 10.02
CA VAL A 121 2.37 -2.95 9.53
C VAL A 121 1.89 -2.05 10.66
N PHE A 122 2.22 -0.75 10.58
CA PHE A 122 1.86 0.19 11.64
C PHE A 122 0.41 0.65 11.57
N SER A 123 -0.25 0.52 10.42
CA SER A 123 -1.61 0.99 10.18
C SER A 123 -2.62 -0.14 10.32
N SER A 124 -3.69 0.09 11.09
CA SER A 124 -4.77 -0.90 11.26
C SER A 124 -5.52 -1.19 9.96
N SER A 125 -5.70 -0.18 9.10
CA SER A 125 -6.35 -0.39 7.80
C SER A 125 -5.50 -1.24 6.87
N ASN A 126 -4.19 -1.10 6.91
CA ASN A 126 -3.26 -1.92 6.15
C ASN A 126 -3.31 -3.38 6.64
N ALA A 127 -3.28 -3.60 7.95
CA ALA A 127 -3.41 -4.94 8.53
C ALA A 127 -4.73 -5.59 8.12
N HIS A 128 -5.82 -4.83 8.17
CA HIS A 128 -7.14 -5.31 7.78
C HIS A 128 -7.18 -5.74 6.30
N ALA A 129 -6.60 -4.94 5.41
CA ALA A 129 -6.54 -5.24 3.98
C ALA A 129 -5.76 -6.55 3.72
N ILE A 130 -4.63 -6.73 4.39
CA ILE A 130 -3.83 -7.96 4.27
C ILE A 130 -4.63 -9.19 4.72
N ARG A 131 -5.33 -9.07 5.85
CA ARG A 131 -6.16 -10.17 6.38
C ARG A 131 -7.34 -10.50 5.45
N LEU A 132 -7.96 -9.47 4.86
CA LEU A 132 -9.04 -9.67 3.89
C LEU A 132 -8.57 -10.43 2.67
N LEU A 133 -7.41 -10.08 2.13
CA LEU A 133 -6.82 -10.79 0.99
C LEU A 133 -6.74 -12.29 1.26
N ALA A 134 -6.13 -12.67 2.38
CA ALA A 134 -5.91 -14.07 2.72
C ALA A 134 -7.22 -14.82 2.99
N ASN A 135 -8.18 -14.17 3.65
CA ASN A 135 -9.46 -14.81 4.00
C ASN A 135 -10.37 -14.99 2.79
N GLU A 136 -10.44 -14.01 1.89
CA GLU A 136 -11.29 -14.12 0.71
C GLU A 136 -10.75 -15.11 -0.32
N GLN A 137 -9.43 -15.25 -0.41
CA GLN A 137 -8.81 -16.18 -1.36
C GLN A 137 -8.85 -17.64 -0.92
N LYS A 138 -9.24 -17.89 0.32
CA LYS A 138 -9.39 -19.27 0.85
C LYS A 138 -10.75 -19.89 0.53
N LEU A 139 -11.63 -19.15 -0.05
CA LEU A 139 -12.97 -19.62 -0.39
C LEU A 139 -13.01 -20.40 -1.73
#